data_61cf6899b4f179088b74d8166fc20565
#
_entry.id   61cf6899b4f179088b74d8166fc20565
#
_cell.length_a   1.000
_cell.length_b   1.000
_cell.length_c   1.000
_cell.angle_alpha   90.00
_cell.angle_beta   90.00
_cell.angle_gamma   90.00
#
_symmetry.space_group_name_H-M   'P 1'
#
loop_
_entity.id
_entity.type
_entity.pdbx_description
1 polymer ?
#
loop_
_entity_poly.entity_id
_entity_poly.type
_entity_poly.pdbx_seq_one_letter_code
_entity_poly.pdbx_strand_id
1 'polypeptide(L)'
;MTPVLETDHLVLRRFTEDDAPHLLALDRDPEVMRYVGQYGLPDESAYRDRIRTYFQPYYEVGPQYGFWPAEEKATGAFVGWFHLRPALDYRFAREAGFRAGEYDIGYRLARAAWGRGYATEVARALVRRGFADPAVAAIVACVLVGNAASCRVLEKVGLRRVSEFALPGFEMPAAKYALTRAECGSP
;
A
#
# COMPACT_ATOMS: atom_id res chain seq x y z
N MET A 1 -3.05 -14.69 -16.21
CA MET A 1 -3.67 -13.43 -15.70
C MET A 1 -2.95 -12.25 -16.31
N THR A 2 -3.66 -11.17 -16.69
CA THR A 2 -3.04 -9.97 -17.27
C THR A 2 -2.38 -9.16 -16.15
N PRO A 3 -1.09 -8.82 -16.25
CA PRO A 3 -0.42 -7.94 -15.30
C PRO A 3 -1.09 -6.56 -15.24
N VAL A 4 -1.20 -5.99 -14.05
CA VAL A 4 -1.66 -4.62 -13.83
C VAL A 4 -0.48 -3.65 -13.84
N LEU A 5 0.65 -4.09 -13.31
CA LEU A 5 1.90 -3.35 -13.23
C LEU A 5 3.07 -4.35 -13.23
N GLU A 6 4.09 -4.02 -14.00
CA GLU A 6 5.36 -4.74 -13.96
C GLU A 6 6.49 -3.79 -13.60
N THR A 7 7.41 -4.30 -12.80
CA THR A 7 8.67 -3.65 -12.44
C THR A 7 9.85 -4.55 -12.82
N ASP A 8 11.06 -4.21 -12.45
CA ASP A 8 12.23 -5.02 -12.84
C ASP A 8 12.15 -6.45 -12.27
N HIS A 9 11.67 -6.58 -11.01
CA HIS A 9 11.66 -7.86 -10.31
C HIS A 9 10.26 -8.42 -10.04
N LEU A 10 9.20 -7.59 -10.08
CA LEU A 10 7.87 -7.97 -9.64
C LEU A 10 6.80 -7.80 -10.71
N VAL A 11 5.79 -8.67 -10.62
CA VAL A 11 4.52 -8.54 -11.34
C VAL A 11 3.41 -8.33 -10.32
N LEU A 12 2.60 -7.29 -10.55
CA LEU A 12 1.38 -7.03 -9.80
C LEU A 12 0.17 -7.40 -10.66
N ARG A 13 -0.78 -8.10 -10.07
CA ARG A 13 -2.02 -8.53 -10.73
C ARG A 13 -3.25 -8.20 -9.88
N ARG A 14 -4.43 -8.45 -10.38
CA ARG A 14 -5.64 -8.37 -9.56
C ARG A 14 -5.69 -9.53 -8.56
N PHE A 15 -6.23 -9.27 -7.36
CA PHE A 15 -6.55 -10.32 -6.40
C PHE A 15 -7.63 -11.26 -6.92
N THR A 16 -7.46 -12.53 -6.62
CA THR A 16 -8.50 -13.56 -6.71
C THR A 16 -8.75 -14.15 -5.32
N GLU A 17 -9.85 -14.84 -5.14
CA GLU A 17 -10.14 -15.49 -3.84
C GLU A 17 -9.11 -16.57 -3.48
N ASP A 18 -8.36 -17.09 -4.45
CA ASP A 18 -7.27 -18.05 -4.24
C ASP A 18 -6.05 -17.42 -3.53
N ASP A 19 -5.98 -16.10 -3.43
CA ASP A 19 -4.93 -15.40 -2.69
C ASP A 19 -5.19 -15.35 -1.17
N ALA A 20 -6.34 -15.79 -0.70
CA ALA A 20 -6.71 -15.77 0.71
C ALA A 20 -5.70 -16.47 1.64
N PRO A 21 -5.13 -17.66 1.29
CA PRO A 21 -4.08 -18.28 2.10
C PRO A 21 -2.83 -17.42 2.24
N HIS A 22 -2.44 -16.67 1.21
CA HIS A 22 -1.30 -15.76 1.24
C HIS A 22 -1.52 -14.60 2.20
N LEU A 23 -2.72 -14.00 2.17
CA LEU A 23 -3.09 -12.92 3.09
C LEU A 23 -3.14 -13.41 4.54
N LEU A 24 -3.72 -14.59 4.78
CA LEU A 24 -3.77 -15.21 6.09
C LEU A 24 -2.37 -15.48 6.64
N ALA A 25 -1.47 -16.05 5.82
CA ALA A 25 -0.09 -16.31 6.23
C ALA A 25 0.67 -15.01 6.55
N LEU A 26 0.45 -13.96 5.76
CA LEU A 26 1.07 -12.65 5.94
C LEU A 26 0.63 -12.01 7.27
N ASP A 27 -0.67 -12.06 7.57
CA ASP A 27 -1.25 -11.44 8.76
C ASP A 27 -1.07 -12.29 10.04
N ARG A 28 -0.66 -13.55 9.91
CA ARG A 28 -0.24 -14.40 11.05
C ARG A 28 1.21 -14.18 11.47
N ASP A 29 2.03 -13.51 10.65
CA ASP A 29 3.41 -13.19 11.03
C ASP A 29 3.42 -11.94 11.94
N PRO A 30 3.79 -12.06 13.23
CA PRO A 30 3.76 -10.96 14.19
C PRO A 30 4.72 -9.82 13.82
N GLU A 31 5.84 -10.13 13.14
CA GLU A 31 6.77 -9.10 12.69
C GLU A 31 6.18 -8.27 11.54
N VAL A 32 5.43 -8.89 10.64
CA VAL A 32 4.71 -8.19 9.58
C VAL A 32 3.60 -7.31 10.17
N MET A 33 2.90 -7.82 11.18
CA MET A 33 1.77 -7.11 11.80
C MET A 33 2.19 -6.09 12.87
N ARG A 34 3.45 -6.04 13.25
CA ARG A 34 3.98 -5.17 14.32
C ARG A 34 3.55 -3.70 14.21
N TYR A 35 3.49 -3.18 12.99
CA TYR A 35 3.12 -1.79 12.70
C TYR A 35 1.78 -1.65 11.97
N VAL A 36 1.01 -2.71 11.91
CA VAL A 36 -0.29 -2.76 11.20
C VAL A 36 -1.46 -2.80 12.19
N GLY A 37 -1.23 -3.32 13.39
CA GLY A 37 -2.25 -3.51 14.42
C GLY A 37 -3.01 -4.84 14.28
N GLN A 38 -4.10 -4.97 15.04
CA GLN A 38 -4.88 -6.21 15.11
C GLN A 38 -5.96 -6.26 14.02
N TYR A 39 -5.55 -6.22 12.75
CA TYR A 39 -6.48 -6.27 11.61
C TYR A 39 -6.52 -7.65 10.92
N GLY A 40 -5.83 -8.64 11.46
CA GLY A 40 -5.87 -10.01 10.94
C GLY A 40 -7.27 -10.60 11.04
N LEU A 41 -7.69 -11.32 10.00
CA LEU A 41 -8.95 -12.05 9.96
C LEU A 41 -8.74 -13.49 10.46
N PRO A 42 -9.82 -14.15 10.96
CA PRO A 42 -9.69 -15.42 11.65
C PRO A 42 -9.22 -16.57 10.76
N ASP A 43 -9.68 -16.61 9.51
CA ASP A 43 -9.48 -17.74 8.60
C ASP A 43 -9.51 -17.31 7.13
N GLU A 44 -9.25 -18.26 6.24
CA GLU A 44 -9.25 -18.04 4.79
C GLU A 44 -10.59 -17.61 4.23
N SER A 45 -11.70 -18.08 4.79
CA SER A 45 -13.03 -17.71 4.31
C SER A 45 -13.26 -16.21 4.48
N ALA A 46 -12.87 -15.67 5.64
CA ALA A 46 -12.96 -14.24 5.91
C ALA A 46 -12.04 -13.42 4.97
N TYR A 47 -10.87 -13.95 4.58
CA TYR A 47 -10.02 -13.29 3.58
C TYR A 47 -10.58 -13.37 2.17
N ARG A 48 -11.24 -14.46 1.76
CA ARG A 48 -11.99 -14.55 0.48
C ARG A 48 -13.08 -13.49 0.42
N ASP A 49 -13.86 -13.39 1.48
CA ASP A 49 -14.90 -12.35 1.60
C ASP A 49 -14.31 -10.94 1.51
N ARG A 50 -13.18 -10.69 2.20
CA ARG A 50 -12.50 -9.40 2.12
C ARG A 50 -11.99 -9.08 0.71
N ILE A 51 -11.43 -10.04 0.01
CA ILE A 51 -11.00 -9.86 -1.38
C ILE A 51 -12.21 -9.46 -2.23
N ARG A 52 -13.29 -10.23 -2.15
CA ARG A 52 -14.50 -10.02 -2.95
C ARG A 52 -15.19 -8.69 -2.64
N THR A 53 -15.34 -8.36 -1.34
CA THR A 53 -16.18 -7.24 -0.92
C THR A 53 -15.42 -5.92 -0.72
N TYR A 54 -14.10 -5.97 -0.58
CA TYR A 54 -13.30 -4.78 -0.32
C TYR A 54 -12.20 -4.52 -1.36
N PHE A 55 -11.44 -5.53 -1.81
CA PHE A 55 -10.36 -5.30 -2.77
C PHE A 55 -10.86 -5.21 -4.21
N GLN A 56 -11.70 -6.14 -4.63
CA GLN A 56 -12.19 -6.20 -6.02
C GLN A 56 -13.02 -4.98 -6.44
N PRO A 57 -13.88 -4.38 -5.59
CA PRO A 57 -14.62 -3.18 -5.98
C PRO A 57 -13.75 -1.99 -6.39
N TYR A 58 -12.51 -1.90 -5.90
CA TYR A 58 -11.59 -0.83 -6.35
C TYR A 58 -11.24 -0.93 -7.83
N TYR A 59 -11.31 -2.11 -8.45
CA TYR A 59 -11.01 -2.27 -9.86
C TYR A 59 -12.05 -1.63 -10.79
N GLU A 60 -13.23 -1.29 -10.26
CA GLU A 60 -14.30 -0.57 -10.97
C GLU A 60 -14.14 0.96 -10.84
N VAL A 61 -13.37 1.46 -9.88
CA VAL A 61 -13.10 2.89 -9.69
C VAL A 61 -12.24 3.46 -10.84
N GLY A 62 -11.33 2.64 -11.33
CA GLY A 62 -10.45 2.99 -12.44
C GLY A 62 -9.24 2.07 -12.52
N PRO A 63 -8.64 1.90 -13.69
CA PRO A 63 -7.58 0.93 -13.91
C PRO A 63 -6.30 1.21 -13.14
N GLN A 64 -6.12 2.46 -12.66
CA GLN A 64 -4.94 2.88 -11.91
C GLN A 64 -5.06 2.62 -10.41
N TYR A 65 -6.26 2.36 -9.88
CA TYR A 65 -6.53 2.21 -8.46
C TYR A 65 -6.80 0.76 -8.07
N GLY A 66 -6.49 0.40 -6.84
CA GLY A 66 -6.80 -0.91 -6.29
C GLY A 66 -5.77 -1.45 -5.32
N PHE A 67 -5.97 -2.73 -5.02
CA PHE A 67 -5.08 -3.58 -4.22
C PHE A 67 -4.54 -4.69 -5.12
N TRP A 68 -3.25 -4.98 -5.05
CA TRP A 68 -2.61 -5.92 -5.96
C TRP A 68 -1.63 -6.82 -5.21
N PRO A 69 -1.78 -8.15 -5.31
CA PRO A 69 -0.73 -9.06 -4.91
C PRO A 69 0.47 -8.86 -5.83
N ALA A 70 1.66 -9.01 -5.26
CA ALA A 70 2.92 -8.94 -5.99
C ALA A 70 3.60 -10.30 -5.95
N GLU A 71 4.08 -10.74 -7.10
CA GLU A 71 4.83 -11.97 -7.31
C GLU A 71 6.22 -11.67 -7.86
N GLU A 72 7.21 -12.39 -7.38
CA GLU A 72 8.58 -12.29 -7.89
C GLU A 72 8.66 -12.94 -9.28
N LYS A 73 9.15 -12.21 -10.27
CA LYS A 73 9.24 -12.69 -11.66
C LYS A 73 10.09 -13.96 -11.81
N ALA A 74 11.16 -14.06 -11.03
CA ALA A 74 12.10 -15.17 -11.14
C ALA A 74 11.52 -16.50 -10.62
N THR A 75 10.62 -16.46 -9.65
CA THR A 75 10.16 -17.66 -8.92
C THR A 75 8.66 -17.86 -8.97
N GLY A 76 7.88 -16.84 -9.31
CA GLY A 76 6.42 -16.81 -9.16
C GLY A 76 5.95 -16.72 -7.71
N ALA A 77 6.86 -16.55 -6.74
CA ALA A 77 6.51 -16.52 -5.33
C ALA A 77 5.77 -15.23 -4.94
N PHE A 78 4.69 -15.36 -4.18
CA PHE A 78 4.02 -14.24 -3.57
C PHE A 78 4.96 -13.53 -2.57
N VAL A 79 5.15 -12.24 -2.74
CA VAL A 79 6.03 -11.43 -1.88
C VAL A 79 5.27 -10.45 -0.99
N GLY A 80 3.98 -10.29 -1.20
CA GLY A 80 3.14 -9.36 -0.47
C GLY A 80 2.12 -8.68 -1.37
N TRP A 81 1.63 -7.52 -0.94
CA TRP A 81 0.67 -6.74 -1.71
C TRP A 81 0.90 -5.24 -1.58
N PHE A 82 0.38 -4.51 -2.54
CA PHE A 82 0.45 -3.06 -2.64
C PHE A 82 -0.93 -2.48 -2.94
N HIS A 83 -1.12 -1.20 -2.66
CA HIS A 83 -2.31 -0.47 -3.09
C HIS A 83 -2.00 0.97 -3.51
N LEU A 84 -2.91 1.50 -4.33
CA LEU A 84 -3.10 2.92 -4.60
C LEU A 84 -4.60 3.17 -4.57
N ARG A 85 -5.07 4.06 -3.67
CA ARG A 85 -6.51 4.32 -3.47
C ARG A 85 -6.76 5.73 -2.98
N PRO A 86 -7.99 6.27 -3.07
CA PRO A 86 -8.33 7.54 -2.45
C PRO A 86 -8.00 7.53 -0.95
N ALA A 87 -7.30 8.55 -0.47
CA ALA A 87 -6.90 8.63 0.93
C ALA A 87 -8.10 8.87 1.87
N LEU A 88 -9.19 9.43 1.35
CA LEU A 88 -10.43 9.65 2.09
C LEU A 88 -11.18 8.36 2.47
N ASP A 89 -10.82 7.22 1.91
CA ASP A 89 -11.42 5.92 2.25
C ASP A 89 -10.97 5.38 3.63
N TYR A 90 -9.99 6.02 4.25
CA TYR A 90 -9.61 5.68 5.62
C TYR A 90 -10.65 6.21 6.62
N ARG A 91 -10.98 5.39 7.62
CA ARG A 91 -11.85 5.81 8.74
C ARG A 91 -11.25 6.96 9.56
N PHE A 92 -9.91 7.08 9.55
CA PHE A 92 -9.15 8.14 10.20
C PHE A 92 -8.69 9.24 9.24
N ALA A 93 -9.32 9.37 8.08
CA ALA A 93 -8.94 10.36 7.06
C ALA A 93 -8.96 11.79 7.60
N ARG A 94 -9.92 12.09 8.49
CA ARG A 94 -10.05 13.40 9.13
C ARG A 94 -8.89 13.68 10.08
N GLU A 95 -8.55 12.74 10.94
CA GLU A 95 -7.45 12.83 11.91
C GLU A 95 -6.10 12.97 11.20
N ALA A 96 -5.92 12.24 10.10
CA ALA A 96 -4.75 12.34 9.24
C ALA A 96 -4.69 13.64 8.41
N GLY A 97 -5.77 14.41 8.39
CA GLY A 97 -5.87 15.61 7.56
C GLY A 97 -5.79 15.30 6.06
N PHE A 98 -6.33 14.14 5.63
CA PHE A 98 -6.41 13.79 4.20
C PHE A 98 -7.45 14.64 3.49
N ARG A 99 -7.22 14.95 2.21
CA ARG A 99 -8.02 15.83 1.38
C ARG A 99 -8.44 15.16 0.07
N ALA A 100 -9.46 15.70 -0.56
CA ALA A 100 -9.84 15.29 -1.91
C ALA A 100 -8.68 15.49 -2.88
N GLY A 101 -8.51 14.53 -3.80
CA GLY A 101 -7.38 14.50 -4.73
C GLY A 101 -6.08 13.91 -4.15
N GLU A 102 -6.06 13.55 -2.86
CA GLU A 102 -4.96 12.78 -2.28
C GLU A 102 -5.21 11.29 -2.43
N TYR A 103 -4.19 10.57 -2.90
CA TYR A 103 -4.25 9.11 -3.07
C TYR A 103 -3.15 8.45 -2.26
N ASP A 104 -3.53 7.43 -1.51
CA ASP A 104 -2.66 6.74 -0.58
C ASP A 104 -1.99 5.54 -1.24
N ILE A 105 -0.67 5.45 -1.09
CA ILE A 105 0.10 4.25 -1.40
C ILE A 105 0.42 3.49 -0.12
N GLY A 106 0.27 2.17 -0.17
CA GLY A 106 0.67 1.32 0.93
C GLY A 106 1.04 -0.07 0.46
N TYR A 107 1.67 -0.80 1.36
CA TYR A 107 2.14 -2.15 1.09
C TYR A 107 2.30 -2.95 2.36
N ARG A 108 2.25 -4.27 2.20
CA ARG A 108 2.60 -5.25 3.23
C ARG A 108 3.37 -6.38 2.57
N LEU A 109 4.60 -6.60 3.00
CA LEU A 109 5.49 -7.61 2.42
C LEU A 109 5.79 -8.71 3.42
N ALA A 110 5.87 -9.94 2.92
CA ALA A 110 6.38 -11.07 3.67
C ALA A 110 7.83 -10.82 4.11
N ARG A 111 8.24 -11.32 5.29
CA ARG A 111 9.60 -11.12 5.81
C ARG A 111 10.70 -11.55 4.85
N ALA A 112 10.48 -12.65 4.14
CA ALA A 112 11.43 -13.15 3.15
C ALA A 112 11.69 -12.18 1.98
N ALA A 113 10.78 -11.21 1.77
CA ALA A 113 10.90 -10.18 0.74
C ALA A 113 11.51 -8.86 1.26
N TRP A 114 11.79 -8.75 2.57
CA TRP A 114 12.37 -7.53 3.14
C TRP A 114 13.84 -7.37 2.75
N GLY A 115 14.31 -6.12 2.73
CA GLY A 115 15.71 -5.79 2.41
C GLY A 115 16.08 -5.92 0.93
N ARG A 116 15.20 -6.43 0.08
CA ARG A 116 15.44 -6.68 -1.36
C ARG A 116 15.11 -5.48 -2.27
N GLY A 117 14.67 -4.36 -1.72
CA GLY A 117 14.33 -3.16 -2.49
C GLY A 117 12.92 -3.12 -3.07
N TYR A 118 12.15 -4.20 -3.00
CA TYR A 118 10.83 -4.38 -3.63
C TYR A 118 9.81 -3.31 -3.25
N ALA A 119 9.76 -2.91 -1.97
CA ALA A 119 8.86 -1.84 -1.54
C ALA A 119 9.16 -0.52 -2.25
N THR A 120 10.45 -0.15 -2.36
CA THR A 120 10.87 1.09 -3.04
C THR A 120 10.60 1.03 -4.55
N GLU A 121 10.88 -0.12 -5.17
CA GLU A 121 10.69 -0.36 -6.59
C GLU A 121 9.22 -0.16 -6.99
N VAL A 122 8.30 -0.85 -6.30
CA VAL A 122 6.87 -0.75 -6.60
C VAL A 122 6.30 0.59 -6.18
N ALA A 123 6.66 1.13 -5.01
CA ALA A 123 6.17 2.44 -4.57
C ALA A 123 6.52 3.54 -5.58
N ARG A 124 7.74 3.51 -6.17
CA ARG A 124 8.14 4.45 -7.23
C ARG A 124 7.26 4.29 -8.49
N ALA A 125 6.92 3.07 -8.87
CA ALA A 125 6.04 2.80 -10.00
C ALA A 125 4.60 3.25 -9.71
N LEU A 126 4.11 3.06 -8.48
CA LEU A 126 2.78 3.52 -8.06
C LEU A 126 2.69 5.05 -8.00
N VAL A 127 3.74 5.75 -7.57
CA VAL A 127 3.80 7.22 -7.63
C VAL A 127 3.64 7.71 -9.07
N ARG A 128 4.40 7.14 -10.01
CA ARG A 128 4.25 7.49 -11.43
C ARG A 128 2.86 7.18 -11.97
N ARG A 129 2.33 6.00 -11.62
CA ARG A 129 0.99 5.58 -12.03
C ARG A 129 -0.10 6.51 -11.48
N GLY A 130 -0.01 6.90 -10.21
CA GLY A 130 -0.95 7.83 -9.61
C GLY A 130 -0.94 9.19 -10.31
N PHE A 131 0.22 9.75 -10.54
CA PHE A 131 0.34 11.04 -11.22
C PHE A 131 0.06 10.99 -12.73
N ALA A 132 -0.10 9.84 -13.33
CA ALA A 132 -0.64 9.74 -14.69
C ALA A 132 -2.10 10.20 -14.79
N ASP A 133 -2.85 10.14 -13.67
CA ASP A 133 -4.20 10.74 -13.59
C ASP A 133 -4.10 12.21 -13.19
N PRO A 134 -4.56 13.16 -14.03
CA PRO A 134 -4.53 14.58 -13.71
C PRO A 134 -5.33 14.98 -12.46
N ALA A 135 -6.32 14.17 -12.06
CA ALA A 135 -7.14 14.43 -10.88
C ALA A 135 -6.38 14.16 -9.55
N VAL A 136 -5.25 13.46 -9.61
CA VAL A 136 -4.40 13.22 -8.44
C VAL A 136 -3.59 14.48 -8.12
N ALA A 137 -3.92 15.14 -7.03
CA ALA A 137 -3.22 16.34 -6.55
C ALA A 137 -1.94 15.97 -5.77
N ALA A 138 -2.00 14.89 -4.99
CA ALA A 138 -0.84 14.40 -4.24
C ALA A 138 -0.92 12.88 -4.02
N ILE A 139 0.24 12.25 -3.94
CA ILE A 139 0.40 10.91 -3.41
C ILE A 139 0.77 11.04 -1.94
N VAL A 140 0.05 10.31 -1.10
CA VAL A 140 0.25 10.33 0.35
C VAL A 140 0.52 8.92 0.88
N ALA A 141 0.97 8.83 2.11
CA ALA A 141 1.06 7.58 2.87
C ALA A 141 0.92 7.86 4.36
N CYS A 142 0.36 6.89 5.08
CA CYS A 142 0.28 6.89 6.54
C CYS A 142 1.19 5.80 7.09
N VAL A 143 2.07 6.15 8.03
CA VAL A 143 3.02 5.22 8.63
C VAL A 143 3.19 5.50 10.12
N LEU A 144 3.23 4.46 10.97
CA LEU A 144 3.62 4.62 12.37
C LEU A 144 5.08 5.08 12.47
N VAL A 145 5.35 6.10 13.26
CA VAL A 145 6.68 6.74 13.33
C VAL A 145 7.81 5.78 13.72
N GLY A 146 7.51 4.69 14.42
CA GLY A 146 8.46 3.63 14.75
C GLY A 146 8.83 2.71 13.58
N ASN A 147 8.08 2.74 12.47
CA ASN A 147 8.36 1.92 11.28
C ASN A 147 9.42 2.60 10.39
N ALA A 148 10.64 2.67 10.90
CA ALA A 148 11.74 3.32 10.20
C ALA A 148 12.02 2.73 8.80
N ALA A 149 11.72 1.45 8.58
CA ALA A 149 11.89 0.82 7.27
C ALA A 149 10.93 1.42 6.24
N SER A 150 9.64 1.55 6.61
CA SER A 150 8.63 2.14 5.74
C SER A 150 8.88 3.64 5.53
N CYS A 151 9.26 4.39 6.58
CA CYS A 151 9.64 5.81 6.44
C CYS A 151 10.74 5.99 5.38
N ARG A 152 11.82 5.20 5.45
CA ARG A 152 12.91 5.26 4.46
C ARG A 152 12.46 4.93 3.03
N VAL A 153 11.50 4.03 2.86
CA VAL A 153 10.92 3.74 1.52
C VAL A 153 10.21 4.97 0.99
N LEU A 154 9.34 5.59 1.79
CA LEU A 154 8.58 6.77 1.39
C LEU A 154 9.51 7.93 1.02
N GLU A 155 10.54 8.18 1.80
CA GLU A 155 11.55 9.20 1.52
C GLU A 155 12.31 8.92 0.21
N LYS A 156 12.71 7.67 -0.04
CA LYS A 156 13.40 7.25 -1.29
C LYS A 156 12.55 7.43 -2.55
N VAL A 157 11.24 7.48 -2.42
CA VAL A 157 10.33 7.70 -3.57
C VAL A 157 9.81 9.14 -3.64
N GLY A 158 10.38 10.03 -2.82
CA GLY A 158 10.16 11.47 -2.88
C GLY A 158 9.07 12.00 -1.95
N LEU A 159 8.38 11.15 -1.18
CA LEU A 159 7.42 11.62 -0.20
C LEU A 159 8.17 12.22 1.00
N ARG A 160 7.63 13.32 1.53
CA ARG A 160 8.16 14.00 2.72
C ARG A 160 7.15 13.93 3.85
N ARG A 161 7.64 13.84 5.08
CA ARG A 161 6.80 13.90 6.27
C ARG A 161 6.20 15.30 6.42
N VAL A 162 4.88 15.39 6.49
CA VAL A 162 4.16 16.68 6.54
C VAL A 162 3.43 16.92 7.85
N SER A 163 3.01 15.87 8.56
CA SER A 163 2.36 15.99 9.87
C SER A 163 2.44 14.68 10.64
N GLU A 164 2.12 14.77 11.94
CA GLU A 164 1.84 13.61 12.79
C GLU A 164 0.44 13.72 13.37
N PHE A 165 -0.14 12.57 13.68
CA PHE A 165 -1.46 12.49 14.29
C PHE A 165 -1.58 11.22 15.14
N ALA A 166 -2.48 11.26 16.13
CA ALA A 166 -2.83 10.08 16.91
C ALA A 166 -3.67 9.13 16.04
N LEU A 167 -3.15 7.91 15.83
CA LEU A 167 -3.88 6.89 15.08
C LEU A 167 -4.69 6.05 16.09
N PRO A 168 -6.03 5.99 15.96
CA PRO A 168 -6.84 5.20 16.87
C PRO A 168 -6.40 3.74 16.94
N GLY A 169 -6.25 3.21 18.15
CA GLY A 169 -5.80 1.84 18.39
C GLY A 169 -4.28 1.65 18.47
N PHE A 170 -3.51 2.73 18.40
CA PHE A 170 -2.04 2.71 18.58
C PHE A 170 -1.61 3.71 19.65
N GLU A 171 -0.64 3.29 20.47
CA GLU A 171 0.01 4.20 21.44
C GLU A 171 1.00 5.17 20.75
N MET A 172 1.57 4.69 19.64
CA MET A 172 2.54 5.43 18.86
C MET A 172 1.83 6.28 17.80
N PRO A 173 2.22 7.55 17.59
CA PRO A 173 1.64 8.38 16.56
C PRO A 173 1.98 7.85 15.16
N ALA A 174 1.10 8.17 14.23
CA ALA A 174 1.34 8.00 12.80
C ALA A 174 1.82 9.32 12.19
N ALA A 175 2.62 9.22 11.15
CA ALA A 175 3.03 10.33 10.32
C ALA A 175 2.32 10.24 8.96
N LYS A 176 1.84 11.38 8.48
CA LYS A 176 1.45 11.57 7.10
C LYS A 176 2.69 11.96 6.30
N TYR A 177 2.94 11.23 5.22
CA TYR A 177 3.90 11.57 4.19
C TYR A 177 3.14 12.03 2.94
N ALA A 178 3.70 12.96 2.18
CA ALA A 178 3.10 13.46 0.94
C ALA A 178 4.15 13.82 -0.10
N LEU A 179 3.75 13.68 -1.35
CA LEU A 179 4.41 14.24 -2.53
C LEU A 179 3.32 14.87 -3.39
N THR A 180 3.39 16.17 -3.60
CA THR A 180 2.43 16.88 -4.45
C THR A 180 2.82 16.76 -5.93
N ARG A 181 1.84 16.96 -6.81
CA ARG A 181 2.08 16.98 -8.27
C ARG A 181 3.11 18.05 -8.66
N ALA A 182 3.06 19.21 -8.03
CA ALA A 182 4.00 20.31 -8.29
C ALA A 182 5.45 19.90 -7.96
N GLU A 183 5.65 19.20 -6.85
CA GLU A 183 6.98 18.71 -6.43
C GLU A 183 7.48 17.55 -7.31
N CYS A 184 6.59 16.69 -7.80
CA CYS A 184 6.94 15.57 -8.67
C CYS A 184 7.41 16.04 -10.08
N GLY A 185 6.92 17.18 -10.55
CA GLY A 185 7.27 17.77 -11.86
C GLY A 185 8.47 18.71 -11.82
N SER A 186 9.07 18.97 -10.65
CA SER A 186 10.27 19.81 -10.54
C SER A 186 11.52 18.94 -10.77
N PRO A 187 12.41 19.36 -11.72
CA PRO A 187 13.66 18.64 -12.01
C PRO A 187 14.63 18.64 -10.84
#